data_2e594454fb1e64d3592b0d73cfaf5000
#
_entry.id   2e594454fb1e64d3592b0d73cfaf5000
#
_cell.length_a   1.000
_cell.length_b   1.000
_cell.length_c   1.000
_cell.angle_alpha   90.00
_cell.angle_beta   90.00
_cell.angle_gamma   90.00
#
_symmetry.space_group_name_H-M   'P 1'
#
loop_
_entity.id
_entity.type
_entity.pdbx_description
1 polymer ?
#
loop_
_entity_poly.entity_id
_entity_poly.type
_entity_poly.pdbx_seq_one_letter_code
_entity_poly.pdbx_strand_id
1 'polypeptide(L)'
;MSSDTRPQHLFATMLASVQAATAALLGSGADVSRIVVEPPRDPTHGDMATNAAMVLAKDAGKKPRELAESIAAKLRSDGKVASVDIAGPGFINLTLKPNVWSEELRLVLEAGRDYGRSNMGKGEKVNVEYVSANPTGPMHVGHGRGAVFGDALANLLAFTGYKVTREYYINDAGAQVDVLARSAYLRYREALGENITIPEGLYPGEYLKSVGKDLAQAHGPSLKDKPEAEWLAIVRKRAIDMMMAEIRNDLQALGIVQDEFFSERSLIEEGANRVAETINWLKGKGHVYEGRLPPPKSGAVEDWEDREQTLFRSTAFGDDVDRPLKKSDGSYTYFATDIAYHKSKLDRGFRDLIDVWGADHGGYVKRMQAAVKALSGAKADLDVKLVQLVRLLRAGEPVKMSKRAGEFVTLREVVDEVGRDAVRFDMLYRKNDAVLDFDLAKVIEHSRENPVFYVQYGHARGQSVFRNARGEMPDLPADPSARAAYLHKAPLEKLNDTGEVSLLRQIALFPRLVEAAAAAHEPHRIAFYLYELASEFHAHWTKGNDLPNLRFIIQNDRETTAARLALVEGIITILASGLALLGVSAPDEMR
;
A
#
# COMPACT_ATOMS: atom_id res chain seq x y z
N MET A 1 18.64 -12.75 19.80
CA MET A 1 18.27 -11.37 19.47
C MET A 1 19.41 -10.79 18.66
N SER A 2 19.29 -10.76 17.33
CA SER A 2 20.25 -10.06 16.47
C SER A 2 20.03 -8.56 16.72
N SER A 3 20.99 -7.88 17.33
CA SER A 3 20.99 -6.42 17.38
C SER A 3 21.00 -5.93 15.92
N ASP A 4 19.97 -5.22 15.51
CA ASP A 4 19.97 -4.53 14.22
C ASP A 4 21.14 -3.52 14.26
N THR A 5 22.20 -3.83 13.51
CA THR A 5 23.43 -3.04 13.46
C THR A 5 23.33 -1.87 12.46
N ARG A 6 22.17 -1.68 11.83
CA ARG A 6 21.98 -0.55 10.89
C ARG A 6 21.98 0.77 11.64
N PRO A 7 22.68 1.79 11.12
CA PRO A 7 22.65 3.12 11.73
C PRO A 7 21.20 3.64 11.74
N GLN A 8 20.80 4.19 12.89
CA GLN A 8 19.51 4.86 12.98
C GLN A 8 19.53 6.10 12.09
N HIS A 9 18.47 6.30 11.32
CA HIS A 9 18.32 7.51 10.52
C HIS A 9 18.26 8.78 11.39
N LEU A 10 18.54 9.92 10.79
CA LEU A 10 18.69 11.20 11.48
C LEU A 10 17.53 11.55 12.43
N PHE A 11 16.27 11.38 11.98
CA PHE A 11 15.11 11.68 12.81
C PHE A 11 14.99 10.76 14.03
N ALA A 12 15.31 9.47 13.88
CA ALA A 12 15.33 8.53 15.00
C ALA A 12 16.46 8.86 16.00
N THR A 13 17.63 9.24 15.49
CA THR A 13 18.74 9.71 16.32
C THR A 13 18.36 10.95 17.12
N MET A 14 17.74 11.94 16.47
CA MET A 14 17.32 13.18 17.16
C MET A 14 16.17 12.92 18.14
N LEU A 15 15.24 12.00 17.82
CA LEU A 15 14.21 11.55 18.78
C LEU A 15 14.85 10.96 20.04
N ALA A 16 15.83 10.09 19.88
CA ALA A 16 16.56 9.50 21.01
C ALA A 16 17.28 10.58 21.86
N SER A 17 17.91 11.57 21.21
CA SER A 17 18.52 12.73 21.90
C SER A 17 17.49 13.52 22.71
N VAL A 18 16.31 13.82 22.13
CA VAL A 18 15.24 14.56 22.82
C VAL A 18 14.69 13.74 23.99
N GLN A 19 14.45 12.43 23.78
CA GLN A 19 14.00 11.53 24.84
C GLN A 19 15.00 11.43 25.99
N ALA A 20 16.29 11.29 25.69
CA ALA A 20 17.35 11.24 26.69
C ALA A 20 17.46 12.57 27.46
N ALA A 21 17.43 13.72 26.78
CA ALA A 21 17.43 15.04 27.42
C ALA A 21 16.23 15.23 28.36
N THR A 22 15.06 14.74 27.95
CA THR A 22 13.83 14.83 28.71
C THR A 22 13.85 13.89 29.92
N ALA A 23 14.26 12.63 29.73
CA ALA A 23 14.38 11.63 30.81
C ALA A 23 15.40 12.07 31.88
N ALA A 24 16.48 12.72 31.49
CA ALA A 24 17.47 13.28 32.40
C ALA A 24 16.92 14.41 33.30
N LEU A 25 15.85 15.08 32.89
CA LEU A 25 15.18 16.15 33.66
C LEU A 25 14.03 15.64 34.52
N LEU A 26 13.29 14.62 34.04
CA LEU A 26 12.05 14.17 34.68
C LEU A 26 12.22 12.83 35.43
N GLY A 27 13.35 12.14 35.26
CA GLY A 27 13.60 10.80 35.81
C GLY A 27 13.06 9.67 34.93
N SER A 28 13.40 8.43 35.28
CA SER A 28 13.08 7.22 34.50
C SER A 28 11.60 6.85 34.47
N GLY A 29 10.74 7.52 35.24
CA GLY A 29 9.30 7.30 35.25
C GLY A 29 8.51 8.12 34.21
N ALA A 30 9.16 9.03 33.47
CA ALA A 30 8.49 9.83 32.45
C ALA A 30 8.17 8.98 31.20
N ASP A 31 6.94 9.04 30.73
CA ASP A 31 6.52 8.36 29.49
C ASP A 31 7.00 9.14 28.25
N VAL A 32 8.26 8.95 27.89
CA VAL A 32 8.90 9.58 26.73
C VAL A 32 8.42 9.00 25.39
N SER A 33 7.60 7.95 25.38
CA SER A 33 7.08 7.35 24.15
C SER A 33 6.15 8.28 23.35
N ARG A 34 5.54 9.27 24.03
CA ARG A 34 4.68 10.30 23.41
C ARG A 34 5.42 11.41 22.70
N ILE A 35 6.76 11.44 22.85
CA ILE A 35 7.58 12.44 22.18
C ILE A 35 7.71 12.11 20.70
N VAL A 36 7.55 13.12 19.85
CA VAL A 36 7.81 13.02 18.41
C VAL A 36 8.81 14.08 17.98
N VAL A 37 9.59 13.77 16.94
CA VAL A 37 10.45 14.70 16.21
C VAL A 37 10.04 14.66 14.75
N GLU A 38 9.70 15.82 14.19
CA GLU A 38 9.19 15.93 12.83
C GLU A 38 9.67 17.24 12.17
N PRO A 39 9.60 17.37 10.84
CA PRO A 39 9.82 18.65 10.19
C PRO A 39 8.87 19.70 10.74
N PRO A 40 9.31 20.94 10.97
CA PRO A 40 8.42 22.02 11.37
C PRO A 40 7.42 22.32 10.26
N ARG A 41 6.21 22.79 10.62
CA ARG A 41 5.19 23.18 9.64
C ARG A 41 5.63 24.33 8.74
N ASP A 42 6.41 25.25 9.29
CA ASP A 42 7.02 26.37 8.58
C ASP A 42 8.53 26.11 8.52
N PRO A 43 9.11 25.96 7.32
CA PRO A 43 10.57 25.72 7.15
C PRO A 43 11.47 26.81 7.74
N THR A 44 10.95 28.01 8.00
CA THR A 44 11.70 29.10 8.65
C THR A 44 11.99 28.82 10.13
N HIS A 45 11.30 27.85 10.73
CA HIS A 45 11.46 27.47 12.13
C HIS A 45 12.54 26.39 12.38
N GLY A 46 13.50 26.24 11.47
CA GLY A 46 14.60 25.28 11.60
C GLY A 46 14.37 23.99 10.83
N ASP A 47 15.05 22.93 11.23
CA ASP A 47 15.09 21.66 10.50
C ASP A 47 14.14 20.61 11.10
N MET A 48 13.95 20.65 12.43
CA MET A 48 13.12 19.70 13.17
C MET A 48 12.37 20.40 14.29
N ALA A 49 11.19 19.89 14.63
CA ALA A 49 10.40 20.33 15.77
C ALA A 49 10.04 19.14 16.66
N THR A 50 9.93 19.37 17.98
CA THR A 50 9.46 18.36 18.91
C THR A 50 8.37 18.91 19.83
N ASN A 51 7.41 18.02 20.16
CA ASN A 51 6.32 18.26 21.09
C ASN A 51 6.67 17.91 22.54
N ALA A 52 7.91 17.55 22.87
CA ALA A 52 8.31 16.95 24.14
C ALA A 52 7.77 17.69 25.36
N ALA A 53 7.95 19.02 25.40
CA ALA A 53 7.45 19.83 26.50
C ALA A 53 5.92 19.89 26.57
N MET A 54 5.23 19.89 25.42
CA MET A 54 3.77 19.94 25.36
C MET A 54 3.11 18.69 25.96
N VAL A 55 3.63 17.50 25.61
CA VAL A 55 3.03 16.22 26.00
C VAL A 55 3.39 15.81 27.43
N LEU A 56 4.48 16.34 28.00
CA LEU A 56 4.97 15.96 29.32
C LEU A 56 4.86 17.06 30.41
N ALA A 57 4.41 18.25 30.06
CA ALA A 57 4.29 19.37 31.01
C ALA A 57 3.42 19.03 32.23
N LYS A 58 2.28 18.36 32.01
CA LYS A 58 1.37 17.94 33.08
C LYS A 58 2.03 16.94 34.02
N ASP A 59 2.71 15.95 33.46
CA ASP A 59 3.38 14.90 34.22
C ASP A 59 4.57 15.45 35.01
N ALA A 60 5.22 16.50 34.45
CA ALA A 60 6.32 17.23 35.08
C ALA A 60 5.86 18.27 36.13
N GLY A 61 4.56 18.54 36.23
CA GLY A 61 4.03 19.61 37.11
C GLY A 61 4.54 21.02 36.74
N LYS A 62 4.92 21.25 35.47
CA LYS A 62 5.49 22.51 34.96
C LYS A 62 4.64 23.10 33.85
N LYS A 63 4.79 24.40 33.60
CA LYS A 63 4.24 25.02 32.39
C LYS A 63 5.00 24.51 31.15
N PRO A 64 4.33 24.23 30.00
CA PRO A 64 5.00 23.70 28.81
C PRO A 64 6.23 24.52 28.38
N ARG A 65 6.13 25.86 28.38
CA ARG A 65 7.23 26.73 27.99
C ARG A 65 8.43 26.64 28.94
N GLU A 66 8.18 26.52 30.23
CA GLU A 66 9.23 26.36 31.26
C GLU A 66 9.95 25.01 31.14
N LEU A 67 9.20 23.95 30.85
CA LEU A 67 9.78 22.66 30.56
C LEU A 67 10.56 22.68 29.24
N ALA A 68 10.05 23.39 28.20
CA ALA A 68 10.74 23.56 26.94
C ALA A 68 12.11 24.22 27.10
N GLU A 69 12.22 25.30 27.93
CA GLU A 69 13.52 25.94 28.23
C GLU A 69 14.49 24.96 28.88
N SER A 70 14.01 24.13 29.80
CA SER A 70 14.84 23.14 30.47
C SER A 70 15.36 22.06 29.52
N ILE A 71 14.51 21.56 28.60
CA ILE A 71 14.87 20.58 27.56
C ILE A 71 15.82 21.23 26.55
N ALA A 72 15.51 22.45 26.07
CA ALA A 72 16.32 23.20 25.13
C ALA A 72 17.74 23.43 25.64
N ALA A 73 17.90 23.74 26.92
CA ALA A 73 19.22 23.90 27.55
C ALA A 73 20.08 22.63 27.42
N LYS A 74 19.48 21.45 27.53
CA LYS A 74 20.18 20.18 27.31
C LYS A 74 20.51 19.94 25.84
N LEU A 75 19.55 20.22 24.93
CA LEU A 75 19.72 19.98 23.51
C LEU A 75 20.76 20.91 22.85
N ARG A 76 20.99 22.12 23.41
CA ARG A 76 22.07 23.03 22.96
C ARG A 76 23.47 22.42 23.10
N SER A 77 23.63 21.41 23.95
CA SER A 77 24.91 20.69 24.09
C SER A 77 25.02 19.46 23.18
N ASP A 78 23.99 19.13 22.41
CA ASP A 78 24.05 18.02 21.43
C ASP A 78 25.00 18.39 20.30
N GLY A 79 25.91 17.46 19.96
CA GLY A 79 26.91 17.68 18.91
C GLY A 79 26.35 17.98 17.53
N LYS A 80 25.11 17.59 17.25
CA LYS A 80 24.41 17.76 15.96
C LYS A 80 23.62 19.08 15.86
N VAL A 81 23.29 19.69 16.99
CA VAL A 81 22.44 20.89 17.06
C VAL A 81 23.27 22.17 16.93
N ALA A 82 22.87 23.07 16.04
CA ALA A 82 23.43 24.41 15.88
C ALA A 82 22.68 25.42 16.74
N SER A 83 21.33 25.43 16.72
CA SER A 83 20.51 26.31 17.57
C SER A 83 19.21 25.60 18.00
N VAL A 84 18.64 26.12 19.10
CA VAL A 84 17.35 25.66 19.65
C VAL A 84 16.50 26.87 19.95
N ASP A 85 15.30 26.93 19.34
CA ASP A 85 14.33 27.99 19.52
C ASP A 85 13.03 27.43 20.10
N ILE A 86 12.33 28.25 20.90
CA ILE A 86 11.05 27.85 21.51
C ILE A 86 9.93 28.70 20.91
N ALA A 87 8.98 28.01 20.25
CA ALA A 87 7.86 28.63 19.61
C ALA A 87 6.55 28.38 20.36
N GLY A 88 5.63 29.35 20.31
CA GLY A 88 4.29 29.24 20.87
C GLY A 88 4.29 28.80 22.34
N PRO A 89 3.41 27.86 22.72
CA PRO A 89 3.26 27.44 24.11
C PRO A 89 4.40 26.55 24.64
N GLY A 90 5.31 26.05 23.79
CA GLY A 90 6.40 25.18 24.20
C GLY A 90 6.86 24.17 23.13
N PHE A 91 6.64 24.45 21.86
CA PHE A 91 7.29 23.70 20.79
C PHE A 91 8.79 24.04 20.75
N ILE A 92 9.62 23.03 20.62
CA ILE A 92 11.07 23.19 20.55
C ILE A 92 11.48 22.93 19.10
N ASN A 93 12.05 23.94 18.47
CA ASN A 93 12.57 23.89 17.11
C ASN A 93 14.08 23.75 17.12
N LEU A 94 14.61 22.88 16.29
CA LEU A 94 16.04 22.56 16.20
C LEU A 94 16.55 22.95 14.82
N THR A 95 17.63 23.69 14.79
CA THR A 95 18.46 23.87 13.58
C THR A 95 19.70 22.99 13.72
N LEU A 96 19.97 22.17 12.73
CA LEU A 96 21.09 21.23 12.75
C LEU A 96 22.37 21.88 12.17
N LYS A 97 23.52 21.35 12.55
CA LYS A 97 24.78 21.76 11.97
C LYS A 97 24.91 21.30 10.51
N PRO A 98 25.56 22.05 9.62
CA PRO A 98 25.69 21.71 8.21
C PRO A 98 26.30 20.33 7.94
N ASN A 99 27.27 19.89 8.75
CA ASN A 99 27.91 18.58 8.57
C ASN A 99 26.96 17.39 8.77
N VAL A 100 25.84 17.57 9.48
CA VAL A 100 24.83 16.51 9.69
C VAL A 100 24.24 16.06 8.36
N TRP A 101 23.99 16.98 7.44
CA TRP A 101 23.46 16.70 6.12
C TRP A 101 24.45 15.93 5.24
N SER A 102 25.73 16.28 5.33
CA SER A 102 26.80 15.55 4.63
C SER A 102 26.97 14.13 5.17
N GLU A 103 26.87 13.95 6.48
CA GLU A 103 26.90 12.62 7.12
C GLU A 103 25.71 11.77 6.66
N GLU A 104 24.52 12.35 6.58
CA GLU A 104 23.32 11.63 6.12
C GLU A 104 23.44 11.22 4.64
N LEU A 105 23.96 12.09 3.77
CA LEU A 105 24.23 11.72 2.38
C LEU A 105 25.23 10.56 2.27
N ARG A 106 26.25 10.49 3.12
CA ARG A 106 27.16 9.34 3.16
C ARG A 106 26.45 8.05 3.50
N LEU A 107 25.49 8.08 4.45
CA LEU A 107 24.67 6.91 4.77
C LEU A 107 23.81 6.46 3.58
N VAL A 108 23.27 7.40 2.80
CA VAL A 108 22.54 7.06 1.56
C VAL A 108 23.44 6.36 0.56
N LEU A 109 24.65 6.89 0.32
CA LEU A 109 25.62 6.33 -0.63
C LEU A 109 26.11 4.94 -0.19
N GLU A 110 26.21 4.69 1.12
CA GLU A 110 26.60 3.41 1.69
C GLU A 110 25.49 2.38 1.61
N ALA A 111 24.28 2.76 2.03
CA ALA A 111 23.12 1.87 2.08
C ALA A 111 22.49 1.62 0.72
N GLY A 112 22.65 2.54 -0.24
CA GLY A 112 22.05 2.45 -1.55
C GLY A 112 20.50 2.33 -1.45
N ARG A 113 19.93 1.39 -2.18
CA ARG A 113 18.46 1.20 -2.19
C ARG A 113 17.88 0.68 -0.87
N ASP A 114 18.71 0.25 0.06
CA ASP A 114 18.26 -0.15 1.41
C ASP A 114 18.20 1.03 2.39
N TYR A 115 18.61 2.24 1.97
CA TYR A 115 18.39 3.43 2.79
C TYR A 115 16.89 3.66 3.03
N GLY A 116 16.53 3.84 4.28
CA GLY A 116 15.12 3.91 4.72
C GLY A 116 14.49 2.57 5.11
N ARG A 117 15.17 1.45 4.86
CA ARG A 117 14.75 0.15 5.39
C ARG A 117 14.88 0.15 6.91
N SER A 118 13.85 -0.29 7.61
CA SER A 118 13.86 -0.36 9.07
C SER A 118 13.41 -1.72 9.60
N ASN A 119 13.50 -1.89 10.91
CA ASN A 119 13.02 -3.08 11.61
C ASN A 119 11.82 -2.75 12.52
N MET A 120 11.02 -1.77 12.13
CA MET A 120 9.83 -1.33 12.86
C MET A 120 8.88 -2.51 13.13
N GLY A 121 8.67 -3.36 12.13
CA GLY A 121 7.82 -4.54 12.21
C GLY A 121 8.40 -5.73 12.98
N LYS A 122 9.70 -5.71 13.38
CA LYS A 122 10.36 -6.74 14.22
C LYS A 122 10.14 -8.19 13.75
N GLY A 123 9.85 -8.39 12.47
CA GLY A 123 9.52 -9.70 11.90
C GLY A 123 8.12 -10.20 12.26
N GLU A 124 7.24 -9.35 12.77
CA GLU A 124 5.84 -9.68 13.04
C GLU A 124 5.12 -10.07 11.75
N LYS A 125 4.27 -11.11 11.85
CA LYS A 125 3.51 -11.61 10.70
C LYS A 125 2.29 -10.75 10.45
N VAL A 126 2.19 -10.23 9.23
CA VAL A 126 1.03 -9.47 8.73
C VAL A 126 0.42 -10.21 7.55
N ASN A 127 -0.91 -10.34 7.55
CA ASN A 127 -1.68 -10.79 6.39
C ASN A 127 -2.30 -9.58 5.70
N VAL A 128 -2.00 -9.39 4.43
CA VAL A 128 -2.60 -8.33 3.60
C VAL A 128 -3.45 -9.00 2.53
N GLU A 129 -4.76 -8.92 2.69
CA GLU A 129 -5.73 -9.40 1.72
C GLU A 129 -6.15 -8.27 0.78
N TYR A 130 -6.03 -8.49 -0.52
CA TYR A 130 -6.42 -7.49 -1.50
C TYR A 130 -6.78 -8.12 -2.85
N VAL A 131 -7.47 -7.38 -3.68
CA VAL A 131 -8.14 -7.78 -4.92
C VAL A 131 -9.38 -8.60 -4.63
N SER A 132 -9.24 -9.86 -4.29
CA SER A 132 -10.31 -10.84 -3.95
C SER A 132 -11.54 -10.69 -4.87
N ALA A 133 -11.30 -10.45 -6.17
CA ALA A 133 -12.35 -10.30 -7.17
C ALA A 133 -13.04 -11.65 -7.43
N ASN A 134 -14.36 -11.63 -7.64
CA ASN A 134 -15.11 -12.83 -7.97
C ASN A 134 -14.60 -13.43 -9.29
N PRO A 135 -14.36 -14.75 -9.37
CA PRO A 135 -13.85 -15.41 -10.57
C PRO A 135 -14.95 -15.60 -11.63
N THR A 136 -15.72 -14.55 -11.92
CA THR A 136 -16.86 -14.56 -12.84
C THR A 136 -16.61 -13.83 -14.15
N GLY A 137 -15.39 -13.34 -14.34
CA GLY A 137 -14.95 -12.65 -15.55
C GLY A 137 -13.61 -11.92 -15.34
N PRO A 138 -13.10 -11.24 -16.38
CA PRO A 138 -11.86 -10.48 -16.32
C PRO A 138 -11.95 -9.33 -15.32
N MET A 139 -10.80 -8.93 -14.81
CA MET A 139 -10.70 -7.77 -13.91
C MET A 139 -11.01 -6.49 -14.68
N HIS A 140 -11.74 -5.57 -14.06
CA HIS A 140 -11.97 -4.22 -14.58
C HIS A 140 -11.11 -3.19 -13.82
N VAL A 141 -11.02 -1.97 -14.36
CA VAL A 141 -10.20 -0.88 -13.80
C VAL A 141 -10.46 -0.59 -12.32
N GLY A 142 -11.70 -0.80 -11.85
CA GLY A 142 -12.05 -0.63 -10.44
C GLY A 142 -11.34 -1.60 -9.49
N HIS A 143 -11.03 -2.82 -9.94
CA HIS A 143 -10.20 -3.76 -9.17
C HIS A 143 -8.74 -3.33 -9.12
N GLY A 144 -8.25 -2.65 -10.18
CA GLY A 144 -6.86 -2.23 -10.31
C GLY A 144 -6.39 -1.36 -9.17
N ARG A 145 -7.23 -0.42 -8.69
CA ARG A 145 -6.86 0.48 -7.61
C ARG A 145 -6.63 -0.24 -6.29
N GLY A 146 -7.54 -1.15 -5.92
CA GLY A 146 -7.37 -1.98 -4.73
C GLY A 146 -6.17 -2.92 -4.83
N ALA A 147 -5.92 -3.47 -6.02
CA ALA A 147 -4.77 -4.32 -6.31
C ALA A 147 -3.45 -3.57 -6.13
N VAL A 148 -3.33 -2.39 -6.73
CA VAL A 148 -2.12 -1.56 -6.64
C VAL A 148 -1.89 -1.04 -5.23
N PHE A 149 -2.96 -0.61 -4.54
CA PHE A 149 -2.88 -0.15 -3.15
C PHE A 149 -2.40 -1.25 -2.21
N GLY A 150 -3.01 -2.44 -2.29
CA GLY A 150 -2.65 -3.58 -1.44
C GLY A 150 -1.22 -4.04 -1.66
N ASP A 151 -0.77 -4.12 -2.92
CA ASP A 151 0.60 -4.51 -3.25
C ASP A 151 1.63 -3.48 -2.78
N ALA A 152 1.39 -2.19 -3.00
CA ALA A 152 2.28 -1.13 -2.53
C ALA A 152 2.36 -1.09 -0.99
N LEU A 153 1.22 -1.31 -0.29
CA LEU A 153 1.20 -1.44 1.16
C LEU A 153 1.99 -2.66 1.63
N ALA A 154 1.84 -3.81 0.99
CA ALA A 154 2.58 -5.02 1.31
C ALA A 154 4.10 -4.83 1.12
N ASN A 155 4.53 -4.15 0.03
CA ASN A 155 5.92 -3.80 -0.21
C ASN A 155 6.47 -2.88 0.89
N LEU A 156 5.71 -1.86 1.27
CA LEU A 156 6.06 -0.88 2.31
C LEU A 156 6.23 -1.55 3.68
N LEU A 157 5.30 -2.42 4.08
CA LEU A 157 5.38 -3.19 5.32
C LEU A 157 6.58 -4.15 5.32
N ALA A 158 6.83 -4.84 4.20
CA ALA A 158 8.00 -5.71 4.07
C ALA A 158 9.32 -4.90 4.16
N PHE A 159 9.36 -3.70 3.60
CA PHE A 159 10.52 -2.81 3.67
C PHE A 159 10.79 -2.31 5.10
N THR A 160 9.75 -2.17 5.92
CA THR A 160 9.85 -1.77 7.33
C THR A 160 9.94 -2.95 8.31
N GLY A 161 10.25 -4.16 7.82
CA GLY A 161 10.64 -5.30 8.64
C GLY A 161 9.50 -6.21 9.11
N TYR A 162 8.28 -6.08 8.55
CA TYR A 162 7.22 -7.05 8.77
C TYR A 162 7.40 -8.29 7.88
N LYS A 163 6.93 -9.43 8.35
CA LYS A 163 6.81 -10.66 7.57
C LYS A 163 5.42 -10.71 6.92
N VAL A 164 5.32 -10.14 5.73
CA VAL A 164 4.06 -9.98 5.00
C VAL A 164 3.68 -11.26 4.25
N THR A 165 2.41 -11.62 4.30
CA THR A 165 1.77 -12.60 3.40
C THR A 165 0.70 -11.88 2.60
N ARG A 166 0.82 -11.90 1.27
CA ARG A 166 -0.13 -11.35 0.29
C ARG A 166 -1.16 -12.40 -0.02
N GLU A 167 -2.42 -12.14 0.29
CA GLU A 167 -3.50 -13.11 0.17
C GLU A 167 -4.59 -12.63 -0.77
N TYR A 168 -5.10 -13.57 -1.57
CA TYR A 168 -6.26 -13.41 -2.44
C TYR A 168 -7.33 -14.43 -2.02
N TYR A 169 -8.52 -13.95 -1.65
CA TYR A 169 -9.67 -14.80 -1.37
C TYR A 169 -10.45 -15.11 -2.66
N ILE A 170 -10.58 -16.38 -2.99
CA ILE A 170 -11.35 -16.85 -4.15
C ILE A 170 -12.76 -17.17 -3.70
N ASN A 171 -13.74 -16.39 -4.12
CA ASN A 171 -15.17 -16.66 -3.89
C ASN A 171 -15.67 -17.71 -4.91
N ASP A 172 -15.35 -18.98 -4.67
CA ASP A 172 -15.64 -20.11 -5.56
C ASP A 172 -16.73 -21.05 -5.03
N ALA A 173 -17.43 -20.68 -3.96
CA ALA A 173 -18.49 -21.46 -3.35
C ALA A 173 -19.92 -20.87 -3.50
N GLY A 174 -20.05 -19.62 -3.90
CA GLY A 174 -21.34 -18.91 -3.97
C GLY A 174 -22.19 -19.25 -5.21
N ALA A 175 -23.45 -18.82 -5.21
CA ALA A 175 -24.38 -19.03 -6.33
C ALA A 175 -23.90 -18.39 -7.66
N GLN A 176 -23.07 -17.35 -7.60
CA GLN A 176 -22.54 -16.68 -8.80
C GLN A 176 -21.67 -17.60 -9.67
N VAL A 177 -20.94 -18.55 -9.05
CA VAL A 177 -20.12 -19.50 -9.83
C VAL A 177 -20.97 -20.56 -10.52
N ASP A 178 -22.18 -20.86 -10.04
CA ASP A 178 -23.13 -21.70 -10.75
C ASP A 178 -23.75 -20.98 -11.94
N VAL A 179 -24.02 -19.66 -11.81
CA VAL A 179 -24.43 -18.81 -12.94
C VAL A 179 -23.32 -18.76 -14.01
N LEU A 180 -22.06 -18.63 -13.59
CA LEU A 180 -20.90 -18.70 -14.47
C LEU A 180 -20.85 -20.04 -15.21
N ALA A 181 -21.02 -21.15 -14.48
CA ALA A 181 -20.99 -22.49 -15.07
C ALA A 181 -22.11 -22.71 -16.10
N ARG A 182 -23.34 -22.25 -15.82
CA ARG A 182 -24.45 -22.30 -16.78
C ARG A 182 -24.15 -21.46 -18.03
N SER A 183 -23.57 -20.28 -17.85
CA SER A 183 -23.14 -19.42 -18.97
C SER A 183 -22.07 -20.10 -19.82
N ALA A 184 -21.05 -20.68 -19.17
CA ALA A 184 -19.98 -21.42 -19.84
C ALA A 184 -20.51 -22.69 -20.56
N TYR A 185 -21.50 -23.37 -19.98
CA TYR A 185 -22.14 -24.52 -20.62
C TYR A 185 -22.86 -24.14 -21.91
N LEU A 186 -23.54 -23.00 -21.96
CA LEU A 186 -24.13 -22.49 -23.19
C LEU A 186 -23.08 -22.17 -24.25
N ARG A 187 -21.93 -21.59 -23.86
CA ARG A 187 -20.80 -21.37 -24.75
C ARG A 187 -20.15 -22.67 -25.25
N TYR A 188 -20.16 -23.72 -24.40
CA TYR A 188 -19.76 -25.08 -24.83
C TYR A 188 -20.69 -25.62 -25.92
N ARG A 189 -22.01 -25.50 -25.76
CA ARG A 189 -23.00 -25.91 -26.77
C ARG A 189 -22.85 -25.09 -28.07
N GLU A 190 -22.61 -23.78 -27.97
CA GLU A 190 -22.29 -22.90 -29.10
C GLU A 190 -21.03 -23.38 -29.85
N ALA A 191 -19.98 -23.79 -29.13
CA ALA A 191 -18.76 -24.33 -29.72
C ALA A 191 -18.95 -25.69 -30.43
N LEU A 192 -19.99 -26.43 -30.07
CA LEU A 192 -20.41 -27.64 -30.76
C LEU A 192 -21.33 -27.40 -31.98
N GLY A 193 -21.56 -26.13 -32.35
CA GLY A 193 -22.28 -25.71 -33.54
C GLY A 193 -23.76 -25.39 -33.32
N GLU A 194 -24.22 -25.27 -32.07
CA GLU A 194 -25.60 -24.85 -31.78
C GLU A 194 -25.71 -23.31 -31.87
N ASN A 195 -26.86 -22.83 -32.34
CA ASN A 195 -27.17 -21.41 -32.31
C ASN A 195 -27.75 -21.06 -30.93
N ILE A 196 -26.96 -20.43 -30.09
CA ILE A 196 -27.28 -20.14 -28.68
C ILE A 196 -27.49 -18.64 -28.47
N THR A 197 -28.62 -18.29 -27.85
CA THR A 197 -28.83 -16.96 -27.24
C THR A 197 -28.68 -17.10 -25.74
N ILE A 198 -27.81 -16.26 -25.13
CA ILE A 198 -27.61 -16.27 -23.68
C ILE A 198 -28.85 -15.65 -22.99
N PRO A 199 -29.57 -16.36 -22.14
CA PRO A 199 -30.70 -15.81 -21.40
C PRO A 199 -30.33 -14.67 -20.45
N GLU A 200 -31.31 -13.83 -20.14
CA GLU A 200 -31.19 -12.82 -19.09
C GLU A 200 -30.88 -13.50 -17.74
N GLY A 201 -29.99 -12.86 -16.95
CA GLY A 201 -29.52 -13.40 -15.66
C GLY A 201 -28.27 -14.28 -15.76
N LEU A 202 -27.83 -14.63 -16.97
CA LEU A 202 -26.56 -15.30 -17.22
C LEU A 202 -25.50 -14.29 -17.74
N TYR A 203 -24.22 -14.68 -17.70
CA TYR A 203 -23.11 -13.85 -18.17
C TYR A 203 -23.00 -13.92 -19.70
N PRO A 204 -23.27 -12.81 -20.44
CA PRO A 204 -23.23 -12.82 -21.90
C PRO A 204 -21.83 -12.65 -22.48
N GLY A 205 -20.82 -12.36 -21.65
CA GLY A 205 -19.49 -11.91 -22.07
C GLY A 205 -18.78 -12.88 -23.03
N GLU A 206 -18.13 -12.30 -24.04
CA GLU A 206 -17.37 -13.01 -25.06
C GLU A 206 -16.19 -13.82 -24.50
N TYR A 207 -15.66 -13.38 -23.33
CA TYR A 207 -14.57 -14.08 -22.61
C TYR A 207 -14.90 -15.54 -22.27
N LEU A 208 -16.19 -15.90 -22.13
CA LEU A 208 -16.62 -17.29 -21.88
C LEU A 208 -16.57 -18.18 -23.13
N LYS A 209 -16.41 -17.61 -24.33
CA LYS A 209 -16.25 -18.42 -25.55
C LYS A 209 -14.98 -19.26 -25.53
N SER A 210 -13.92 -18.76 -24.92
CA SER A 210 -12.67 -19.52 -24.71
C SER A 210 -12.92 -20.75 -23.82
N VAL A 211 -13.68 -20.57 -22.74
CA VAL A 211 -14.08 -21.67 -21.83
C VAL A 211 -14.94 -22.69 -22.56
N GLY A 212 -15.91 -22.23 -23.36
CA GLY A 212 -16.77 -23.11 -24.17
C GLY A 212 -15.99 -23.94 -25.19
N LYS A 213 -15.03 -23.33 -25.88
CA LYS A 213 -14.15 -24.03 -26.85
C LYS A 213 -13.28 -25.09 -26.16
N ASP A 214 -12.69 -24.74 -25.02
CA ASP A 214 -11.85 -25.65 -24.23
C ASP A 214 -12.66 -26.86 -23.74
N LEU A 215 -13.87 -26.64 -23.21
CA LEU A 215 -14.77 -27.71 -22.81
C LEU A 215 -15.16 -28.60 -24.00
N ALA A 216 -15.46 -28.03 -25.18
CA ALA A 216 -15.76 -28.77 -26.38
C ALA A 216 -14.58 -29.62 -26.86
N GLN A 217 -13.36 -29.10 -26.76
CA GLN A 217 -12.15 -29.86 -27.08
C GLN A 217 -11.90 -30.99 -26.09
N ALA A 218 -12.12 -30.76 -24.78
CA ALA A 218 -11.84 -31.75 -23.73
C ALA A 218 -12.88 -32.86 -23.67
N HIS A 219 -14.17 -32.54 -23.91
CA HIS A 219 -15.28 -33.44 -23.67
C HIS A 219 -16.05 -33.84 -24.94
N GLY A 220 -15.78 -33.20 -26.11
CA GLY A 220 -16.60 -33.43 -27.30
C GLY A 220 -18.09 -33.17 -26.99
N PRO A 221 -19.02 -33.97 -27.50
CA PRO A 221 -20.46 -33.86 -27.21
C PRO A 221 -20.90 -34.57 -25.91
N SER A 222 -19.97 -35.11 -25.10
CA SER A 222 -20.30 -36.01 -23.99
C SER A 222 -21.08 -35.36 -22.85
N LEU A 223 -21.01 -34.04 -22.69
CA LEU A 223 -21.78 -33.29 -21.69
C LEU A 223 -23.10 -32.72 -22.27
N LYS A 224 -23.26 -32.78 -23.60
CA LYS A 224 -24.46 -32.29 -24.27
C LYS A 224 -25.65 -33.16 -23.87
N ASP A 225 -26.79 -32.53 -23.68
CA ASP A 225 -28.08 -33.20 -23.35
C ASP A 225 -28.10 -33.99 -22.03
N LYS A 226 -27.05 -33.84 -21.19
CA LYS A 226 -27.06 -34.41 -19.84
C LYS A 226 -27.83 -33.55 -18.85
N PRO A 227 -28.41 -34.14 -17.79
CA PRO A 227 -28.97 -33.38 -16.67
C PRO A 227 -27.92 -32.45 -16.04
N GLU A 228 -28.35 -31.26 -15.55
CA GLU A 228 -27.47 -30.26 -14.94
C GLU A 228 -26.57 -30.85 -13.85
N ALA A 229 -27.10 -31.74 -13.02
CA ALA A 229 -26.35 -32.37 -11.93
C ALA A 229 -25.10 -33.15 -12.40
N GLU A 230 -25.04 -33.60 -13.66
CA GLU A 230 -23.92 -34.38 -14.19
C GLU A 230 -22.81 -33.50 -14.78
N TRP A 231 -23.14 -32.31 -15.27
CA TRP A 231 -22.11 -31.42 -15.90
C TRP A 231 -21.76 -30.18 -15.08
N LEU A 232 -22.63 -29.71 -14.17
CA LEU A 232 -22.45 -28.43 -13.49
C LEU A 232 -21.13 -28.35 -12.74
N ALA A 233 -20.77 -29.38 -11.98
CA ALA A 233 -19.50 -29.39 -11.21
C ALA A 233 -18.27 -29.40 -12.13
N ILE A 234 -18.33 -30.12 -13.27
CA ILE A 234 -17.24 -30.19 -14.24
C ILE A 234 -17.02 -28.82 -14.88
N VAL A 235 -18.11 -28.22 -15.39
CA VAL A 235 -18.06 -26.92 -16.09
C VAL A 235 -17.70 -25.82 -15.12
N ARG A 236 -18.25 -25.81 -13.90
CA ARG A 236 -17.93 -24.85 -12.84
C ARG A 236 -16.45 -24.84 -12.53
N LYS A 237 -15.88 -26.03 -12.25
CA LYS A 237 -14.44 -26.13 -11.97
C LYS A 237 -13.60 -25.55 -13.12
N ARG A 238 -13.89 -25.96 -14.36
CA ARG A 238 -13.12 -25.50 -15.51
C ARG A 238 -13.25 -23.99 -15.75
N ALA A 239 -14.46 -23.46 -15.63
CA ALA A 239 -14.70 -22.02 -15.77
C ALA A 239 -13.94 -21.20 -14.71
N ILE A 240 -13.99 -21.62 -13.44
CA ILE A 240 -13.23 -20.97 -12.35
C ILE A 240 -11.74 -21.06 -12.61
N ASP A 241 -11.21 -22.24 -12.96
CA ASP A 241 -9.77 -22.43 -13.21
C ASP A 241 -9.28 -21.48 -14.32
N MET A 242 -10.04 -21.31 -15.39
CA MET A 242 -9.70 -20.43 -16.50
C MET A 242 -9.81 -18.95 -16.11
N MET A 243 -10.86 -18.54 -15.40
CA MET A 243 -10.99 -17.15 -14.92
C MET A 243 -9.89 -16.80 -13.91
N MET A 244 -9.55 -17.70 -13.02
CA MET A 244 -8.44 -17.48 -12.09
C MET A 244 -7.08 -17.42 -12.80
N ALA A 245 -6.89 -18.17 -13.89
CA ALA A 245 -5.67 -18.06 -14.70
C ALA A 245 -5.58 -16.66 -15.37
N GLU A 246 -6.70 -16.15 -15.89
CA GLU A 246 -6.78 -14.81 -16.48
C GLU A 246 -6.50 -13.73 -15.43
N ILE A 247 -7.14 -13.80 -14.26
CA ILE A 247 -6.90 -12.88 -13.14
C ILE A 247 -5.42 -12.87 -12.71
N ARG A 248 -4.78 -14.03 -12.62
CA ARG A 248 -3.34 -14.11 -12.30
C ARG A 248 -2.48 -13.44 -13.38
N ASN A 249 -2.83 -13.61 -14.64
CA ASN A 249 -2.13 -12.97 -15.76
C ASN A 249 -2.30 -11.45 -15.73
N ASP A 250 -3.48 -10.95 -15.37
CA ASP A 250 -3.72 -9.51 -15.22
C ASP A 250 -2.94 -8.91 -14.04
N LEU A 251 -2.92 -9.62 -12.92
CA LEU A 251 -2.10 -9.23 -11.76
C LEU A 251 -0.60 -9.21 -12.11
N GLN A 252 -0.13 -10.22 -12.84
CA GLN A 252 1.26 -10.28 -13.31
C GLN A 252 1.60 -9.12 -14.26
N ALA A 253 0.67 -8.71 -15.14
CA ALA A 253 0.85 -7.53 -16.00
C ALA A 253 1.04 -6.24 -15.19
N LEU A 254 0.42 -6.14 -14.01
CA LEU A 254 0.66 -5.08 -13.03
C LEU A 254 1.94 -5.31 -12.18
N GLY A 255 2.61 -6.44 -12.32
CA GLY A 255 3.75 -6.81 -11.46
C GLY A 255 3.35 -7.24 -10.05
N ILE A 256 2.12 -7.69 -9.86
CA ILE A 256 1.57 -8.12 -8.57
C ILE A 256 1.64 -9.66 -8.48
N VAL A 257 2.17 -10.15 -7.37
CA VAL A 257 2.28 -11.58 -7.08
C VAL A 257 1.70 -11.83 -5.68
N GLN A 258 0.71 -12.73 -5.61
CA GLN A 258 0.12 -13.17 -4.35
C GLN A 258 0.88 -14.40 -3.83
N ASP A 259 1.04 -14.46 -2.50
CA ASP A 259 1.68 -15.60 -1.82
C ASP A 259 0.66 -16.73 -1.59
N GLU A 260 -0.60 -16.38 -1.36
CA GLU A 260 -1.70 -17.30 -1.05
C GLU A 260 -2.95 -16.99 -1.88
N PHE A 261 -3.54 -18.03 -2.45
CA PHE A 261 -4.86 -18.00 -3.08
C PHE A 261 -5.81 -18.90 -2.29
N PHE A 262 -6.54 -18.32 -1.35
CA PHE A 262 -7.43 -19.06 -0.47
C PHE A 262 -8.79 -19.31 -1.13
N SER A 263 -9.18 -20.59 -1.27
CA SER A 263 -10.49 -20.99 -1.81
C SER A 263 -11.54 -21.00 -0.70
N GLU A 264 -12.65 -20.28 -0.90
CA GLU A 264 -13.83 -20.32 -0.01
C GLU A 264 -14.38 -21.74 0.13
N ARG A 265 -14.38 -22.50 -0.96
CA ARG A 265 -14.86 -23.88 -1.00
C ARG A 265 -14.13 -24.77 0.01
N SER A 266 -12.85 -24.52 0.27
CA SER A 266 -12.06 -25.27 1.24
C SER A 266 -12.60 -25.17 2.69
N LEU A 267 -13.48 -24.21 2.96
CA LEU A 267 -14.15 -24.07 4.27
C LEU A 267 -15.32 -25.06 4.45
N ILE A 268 -15.83 -25.62 3.36
CA ILE A 268 -17.09 -26.39 3.36
C ILE A 268 -16.90 -27.83 2.84
N GLU A 269 -15.97 -28.08 1.90
CA GLU A 269 -15.92 -29.34 1.13
C GLU A 269 -14.85 -30.26 1.66
N GLU A 270 -13.93 -30.36 2.13
CA GLU A 270 -12.86 -31.36 2.41
C GLU A 270 -13.11 -32.25 3.65
N GLY A 271 -14.35 -32.68 3.86
CA GLY A 271 -14.70 -33.57 4.99
C GLY A 271 -14.71 -32.87 6.37
N ALA A 272 -14.35 -31.60 6.42
CA ALA A 272 -14.42 -30.73 7.59
C ALA A 272 -15.25 -29.49 7.26
N ASN A 273 -16.43 -29.36 7.86
CA ASN A 273 -17.20 -28.12 7.75
C ASN A 273 -16.65 -27.08 8.72
N ARG A 274 -15.60 -26.36 8.30
CA ARG A 274 -14.92 -25.35 9.11
C ARG A 274 -15.84 -24.21 9.55
N VAL A 275 -16.89 -23.93 8.78
CA VAL A 275 -17.91 -22.93 9.17
C VAL A 275 -18.68 -23.43 10.38
N ALA A 276 -19.18 -24.69 10.33
CA ALA A 276 -19.86 -25.29 11.49
C ALA A 276 -18.96 -25.39 12.72
N GLU A 277 -17.72 -25.83 12.54
CA GLU A 277 -16.73 -25.91 13.60
C GLU A 277 -16.49 -24.55 14.27
N THR A 278 -16.37 -23.49 13.47
CA THR A 278 -16.17 -22.12 13.95
C THR A 278 -17.36 -21.62 14.75
N ILE A 279 -18.58 -21.85 14.24
CA ILE A 279 -19.83 -21.49 14.93
C ILE A 279 -19.93 -22.24 16.27
N ASN A 280 -19.65 -23.54 16.29
CA ASN A 280 -19.67 -24.36 17.52
C ASN A 280 -18.60 -23.88 18.52
N TRP A 281 -17.42 -23.52 18.04
CA TRP A 281 -16.37 -22.96 18.88
C TRP A 281 -16.82 -21.63 19.51
N LEU A 282 -17.41 -20.73 18.74
CA LEU A 282 -17.96 -19.44 19.24
C LEU A 282 -19.13 -19.70 20.23
N LYS A 283 -19.99 -20.70 19.98
CA LYS A 283 -21.06 -21.10 20.87
C LYS A 283 -20.52 -21.58 22.22
N GLY A 284 -19.46 -22.41 22.19
CA GLY A 284 -18.75 -22.87 23.39
C GLY A 284 -18.11 -21.74 24.20
N LYS A 285 -17.83 -20.59 23.56
CA LYS A 285 -17.34 -19.36 24.22
C LYS A 285 -18.46 -18.43 24.70
N GLY A 286 -19.74 -18.78 24.46
CA GLY A 286 -20.89 -17.94 24.80
C GLY A 286 -21.10 -16.74 23.85
N HIS A 287 -20.44 -16.74 22.70
CA HIS A 287 -20.54 -15.67 21.70
C HIS A 287 -21.63 -15.91 20.64
N VAL A 288 -22.26 -17.07 20.65
CA VAL A 288 -23.39 -17.43 19.77
C VAL A 288 -24.56 -17.90 20.62
N TYR A 289 -25.76 -17.48 20.26
CA TYR A 289 -27.01 -17.82 20.95
C TYR A 289 -28.18 -17.93 19.97
N GLU A 290 -29.26 -18.58 20.39
CA GLU A 290 -30.53 -18.57 19.67
C GLU A 290 -31.38 -17.40 20.17
N GLY A 291 -31.89 -16.58 19.26
CA GLY A 291 -32.64 -15.38 19.62
C GLY A 291 -33.32 -14.72 18.42
N ARG A 292 -33.98 -13.61 18.68
CA ARG A 292 -34.74 -12.87 17.68
C ARG A 292 -34.19 -11.43 17.64
N LEU A 293 -33.88 -10.95 16.43
CA LEU A 293 -33.44 -9.56 16.25
C LEU A 293 -34.63 -8.60 16.33
N PRO A 294 -34.46 -7.42 16.95
CA PRO A 294 -35.47 -6.38 16.89
C PRO A 294 -35.68 -5.89 15.43
N PRO A 295 -36.86 -5.40 15.08
CA PRO A 295 -37.09 -4.85 13.75
C PRO A 295 -36.15 -3.67 13.47
N PRO A 296 -35.65 -3.52 12.23
CA PRO A 296 -34.74 -2.45 11.87
C PRO A 296 -35.39 -1.08 12.07
N LYS A 297 -34.63 -0.12 12.59
CA LYS A 297 -35.12 1.25 12.87
C LYS A 297 -35.43 2.05 11.61
N SER A 298 -34.87 1.70 10.46
CA SER A 298 -35.12 2.33 9.16
C SER A 298 -34.69 1.42 8.01
N GLY A 299 -35.55 1.25 7.00
CA GLY A 299 -35.26 0.53 5.76
C GLY A 299 -35.19 -1.00 5.88
N ALA A 300 -35.11 -1.68 4.75
CA ALA A 300 -34.83 -3.11 4.71
C ALA A 300 -33.37 -3.35 5.08
N VAL A 301 -33.13 -4.09 6.15
CA VAL A 301 -31.80 -4.56 6.51
C VAL A 301 -31.60 -5.91 5.86
N GLU A 302 -30.53 -6.06 5.08
CA GLU A 302 -30.12 -7.34 4.51
C GLU A 302 -29.99 -8.36 5.64
N ASP A 303 -30.54 -9.56 5.45
CA ASP A 303 -30.56 -10.68 6.42
C ASP A 303 -31.48 -10.48 7.66
N TRP A 304 -32.33 -9.45 7.75
CA TRP A 304 -33.30 -9.39 8.85
C TRP A 304 -34.58 -10.21 8.55
N GLU A 305 -34.89 -11.11 9.46
CA GLU A 305 -36.11 -11.92 9.43
C GLU A 305 -36.75 -11.96 10.82
N ASP A 306 -38.10 -11.85 10.89
CA ASP A 306 -38.84 -11.97 12.17
C ASP A 306 -39.01 -13.44 12.56
N ARG A 307 -37.93 -14.06 12.97
CA ARG A 307 -37.90 -15.45 13.45
C ARG A 307 -36.78 -15.66 14.49
N GLU A 308 -36.82 -16.78 15.17
CA GLU A 308 -35.66 -17.22 15.96
C GLU A 308 -34.51 -17.62 15.04
N GLN A 309 -33.31 -17.12 15.35
CA GLN A 309 -32.09 -17.25 14.54
C GLN A 309 -30.88 -17.59 15.39
N THR A 310 -29.91 -18.28 14.79
CA THR A 310 -28.57 -18.43 15.38
C THR A 310 -27.82 -17.13 15.22
N LEU A 311 -27.57 -16.40 16.33
CA LEU A 311 -27.01 -15.05 16.33
C LEU A 311 -25.62 -15.02 16.95
N PHE A 312 -24.72 -14.26 16.32
CA PHE A 312 -23.44 -13.88 16.88
C PHE A 312 -23.58 -12.58 17.68
N ARG A 313 -23.04 -12.54 18.93
CA ARG A 313 -23.05 -11.37 19.84
C ARG A 313 -22.05 -10.31 19.39
N SER A 314 -22.19 -9.76 18.20
CA SER A 314 -21.24 -8.79 17.67
C SER A 314 -21.26 -7.48 18.44
N THR A 315 -22.39 -7.12 19.07
CA THR A 315 -22.49 -5.94 19.95
C THR A 315 -21.55 -5.96 21.14
N ALA A 316 -21.25 -7.15 21.66
CA ALA A 316 -20.27 -7.32 22.77
C ALA A 316 -18.82 -6.98 22.35
N PHE A 317 -18.57 -6.85 21.04
CA PHE A 317 -17.25 -6.61 20.47
C PHE A 317 -17.16 -5.31 19.66
N GLY A 318 -18.22 -4.47 19.70
CA GLY A 318 -18.21 -3.13 19.14
C GLY A 318 -18.99 -2.94 17.83
N ASP A 319 -19.80 -3.92 17.41
CA ASP A 319 -20.78 -3.73 16.33
C ASP A 319 -22.06 -3.07 16.86
N ASP A 320 -22.90 -2.61 15.96
CA ASP A 320 -24.15 -1.88 16.30
C ASP A 320 -25.34 -2.82 16.58
N VAL A 321 -25.32 -4.06 16.05
CA VAL A 321 -26.39 -5.06 16.21
C VAL A 321 -25.82 -6.47 16.09
N ASP A 322 -26.41 -7.44 16.82
CA ASP A 322 -26.03 -8.85 16.69
C ASP A 322 -26.39 -9.40 15.30
N ARG A 323 -25.63 -10.37 14.80
CA ARG A 323 -25.70 -10.78 13.39
C ARG A 323 -26.13 -12.24 13.21
N PRO A 324 -27.03 -12.53 12.25
CA PRO A 324 -27.41 -13.90 11.95
C PRO A 324 -26.27 -14.67 11.27
N LEU A 325 -26.10 -15.93 11.67
CA LEU A 325 -25.12 -16.85 11.10
C LEU A 325 -25.74 -17.87 10.16
N LYS A 326 -27.08 -18.05 10.24
CA LYS A 326 -27.84 -18.98 9.39
C LYS A 326 -29.07 -18.32 8.80
N LYS A 327 -29.37 -18.67 7.55
CA LYS A 327 -30.58 -18.28 6.83
C LYS A 327 -31.77 -19.13 7.26
N SER A 328 -32.98 -18.79 6.76
CA SER A 328 -34.24 -19.55 7.03
C SER A 328 -34.19 -20.99 6.56
N ASP A 329 -33.49 -21.27 5.49
CA ASP A 329 -33.29 -22.61 4.93
C ASP A 329 -32.22 -23.45 5.67
N GLY A 330 -31.60 -22.89 6.70
CA GLY A 330 -30.52 -23.52 7.48
C GLY A 330 -29.12 -23.37 6.88
N SER A 331 -28.98 -22.80 5.68
CA SER A 331 -27.69 -22.50 5.08
C SER A 331 -26.96 -21.36 5.83
N TYR A 332 -25.65 -21.28 5.66
CA TYR A 332 -24.86 -20.23 6.28
C TYR A 332 -25.05 -18.88 5.58
N THR A 333 -24.99 -17.80 6.36
CA THR A 333 -24.84 -16.45 5.79
C THR A 333 -23.41 -16.24 5.29
N TYR A 334 -23.20 -15.27 4.41
CA TYR A 334 -21.86 -14.87 4.00
C TYR A 334 -20.99 -14.50 5.21
N PHE A 335 -21.58 -13.84 6.20
CA PHE A 335 -20.88 -13.46 7.42
C PHE A 335 -20.34 -14.66 8.22
N ALA A 336 -21.09 -15.77 8.27
CA ALA A 336 -20.61 -16.99 8.93
C ALA A 336 -19.37 -17.58 8.22
N THR A 337 -19.37 -17.54 6.89
CA THR A 337 -18.24 -18.00 6.07
C THR A 337 -17.02 -17.08 6.26
N ASP A 338 -17.24 -15.77 6.27
CA ASP A 338 -16.17 -14.78 6.51
C ASP A 338 -15.54 -14.92 7.90
N ILE A 339 -16.34 -15.20 8.93
CA ILE A 339 -15.84 -15.50 10.28
C ILE A 339 -14.93 -16.74 10.24
N ALA A 340 -15.33 -17.80 9.57
CA ALA A 340 -14.53 -19.03 9.47
C ALA A 340 -13.23 -18.78 8.68
N TYR A 341 -13.28 -17.97 7.65
CA TYR A 341 -12.11 -17.56 6.90
C TYR A 341 -11.13 -16.77 7.76
N HIS A 342 -11.58 -15.75 8.49
CA HIS A 342 -10.70 -14.99 9.39
C HIS A 342 -10.16 -15.86 10.53
N LYS A 343 -10.95 -16.83 11.01
CA LYS A 343 -10.43 -17.83 11.94
C LYS A 343 -9.26 -18.60 11.34
N SER A 344 -9.31 -18.96 10.07
CA SER A 344 -8.20 -19.64 9.39
C SER A 344 -6.94 -18.79 9.33
N LYS A 345 -7.04 -17.46 9.14
CA LYS A 345 -5.90 -16.53 9.23
C LYS A 345 -5.29 -16.56 10.63
N LEU A 346 -6.13 -16.50 11.67
CA LEU A 346 -5.67 -16.57 13.08
C LEU A 346 -5.01 -17.91 13.41
N ASP A 347 -5.54 -19.03 12.91
CA ASP A 347 -4.99 -20.37 13.09
C ASP A 347 -3.63 -20.55 12.40
N ARG A 348 -3.39 -19.88 11.27
CA ARG A 348 -2.09 -19.77 10.59
C ARG A 348 -1.09 -18.87 11.34
N GLY A 349 -1.53 -18.24 12.45
CA GLY A 349 -0.69 -17.48 13.36
C GLY A 349 -0.60 -15.99 13.08
N PHE A 350 -1.44 -15.44 12.21
CA PHE A 350 -1.53 -13.99 12.01
C PHE A 350 -2.25 -13.33 13.21
N ARG A 351 -1.83 -12.12 13.54
CA ARG A 351 -2.47 -11.28 14.58
C ARG A 351 -2.72 -9.86 14.07
N ASP A 352 -2.02 -9.47 13.04
CA ASP A 352 -2.18 -8.22 12.31
C ASP A 352 -2.76 -8.56 10.93
N LEU A 353 -4.01 -8.18 10.71
CA LEU A 353 -4.79 -8.48 9.51
C LEU A 353 -5.15 -7.15 8.85
N ILE A 354 -4.88 -7.05 7.56
CA ILE A 354 -5.22 -5.88 6.75
C ILE A 354 -6.02 -6.35 5.54
N ASP A 355 -7.29 -5.91 5.45
CA ASP A 355 -8.15 -6.21 4.32
C ASP A 355 -8.38 -4.94 3.49
N VAL A 356 -8.22 -5.04 2.18
CA VAL A 356 -8.44 -3.94 1.23
C VAL A 356 -9.75 -4.18 0.49
N TRP A 357 -10.76 -3.37 0.83
CA TRP A 357 -12.12 -3.52 0.28
C TRP A 357 -12.55 -2.31 -0.56
N GLY A 358 -13.51 -2.52 -1.45
CA GLY A 358 -14.24 -1.43 -2.10
C GLY A 358 -15.04 -0.63 -1.07
N ALA A 359 -15.22 0.67 -1.33
CA ALA A 359 -15.92 1.58 -0.41
C ALA A 359 -17.40 1.21 -0.19
N ASP A 360 -18.01 0.45 -1.09
CA ASP A 360 -19.35 -0.11 -0.98
C ASP A 360 -19.47 -1.12 0.19
N HIS A 361 -18.38 -1.71 0.64
CA HIS A 361 -18.32 -2.60 1.81
C HIS A 361 -18.14 -1.88 3.15
N GLY A 362 -18.17 -0.53 3.19
CA GLY A 362 -17.93 0.24 4.42
C GLY A 362 -18.83 -0.14 5.60
N GLY A 363 -20.10 -0.49 5.34
CA GLY A 363 -21.06 -0.97 6.36
C GLY A 363 -20.72 -2.34 6.96
N TYR A 364 -19.79 -3.08 6.35
CA TYR A 364 -19.39 -4.41 6.78
C TYR A 364 -18.20 -4.40 7.76
N VAL A 365 -17.47 -3.30 7.85
CA VAL A 365 -16.20 -3.18 8.59
C VAL A 365 -16.38 -3.52 10.08
N LYS A 366 -17.32 -2.87 10.77
CA LYS A 366 -17.52 -3.04 12.23
C LYS A 366 -17.84 -4.49 12.60
N ARG A 367 -18.69 -5.17 11.79
CA ARG A 367 -19.06 -6.56 12.07
C ARG A 367 -17.88 -7.52 11.93
N MET A 368 -16.99 -7.32 10.95
CA MET A 368 -15.80 -8.14 10.80
C MET A 368 -14.75 -7.85 11.87
N GLN A 369 -14.56 -6.59 12.24
CA GLN A 369 -13.70 -6.23 13.38
C GLN A 369 -14.19 -6.86 14.69
N ALA A 370 -15.51 -6.86 14.93
CA ALA A 370 -16.12 -7.52 16.08
C ALA A 370 -15.88 -9.05 16.04
N ALA A 371 -16.00 -9.67 14.87
CA ALA A 371 -15.73 -11.10 14.69
C ALA A 371 -14.26 -11.45 15.00
N VAL A 372 -13.30 -10.69 14.46
CA VAL A 372 -11.86 -10.93 14.72
C VAL A 372 -11.51 -10.74 16.20
N LYS A 373 -12.08 -9.73 16.87
CA LYS A 373 -11.92 -9.55 18.33
C LYS A 373 -12.45 -10.74 19.12
N ALA A 374 -13.65 -11.24 18.77
CA ALA A 374 -14.24 -12.42 19.42
C ALA A 374 -13.38 -13.67 19.22
N LEU A 375 -12.93 -13.91 17.98
CA LEU A 375 -12.11 -15.06 17.59
C LEU A 375 -10.75 -15.07 18.30
N SER A 376 -10.15 -13.91 18.46
CA SER A 376 -8.79 -13.78 19.01
C SER A 376 -8.76 -13.51 20.52
N GLY A 377 -9.90 -13.24 21.17
CA GLY A 377 -9.94 -12.71 22.54
C GLY A 377 -9.26 -11.35 22.64
N ALA A 378 -9.47 -10.49 21.64
CA ALA A 378 -8.88 -9.16 21.46
C ALA A 378 -7.34 -9.15 21.39
N LYS A 379 -6.72 -10.24 20.89
CA LYS A 379 -5.27 -10.36 20.67
C LYS A 379 -4.85 -10.16 19.23
N ALA A 380 -5.79 -9.94 18.33
CA ALA A 380 -5.56 -9.63 16.93
C ALA A 380 -6.40 -8.44 16.51
N ASP A 381 -5.86 -7.66 15.60
CA ASP A 381 -6.52 -6.51 15.01
C ASP A 381 -6.83 -6.75 13.53
N LEU A 382 -7.95 -6.20 13.07
CA LEU A 382 -8.32 -6.12 11.66
C LEU A 382 -8.40 -4.64 11.26
N ASP A 383 -7.47 -4.21 10.41
CA ASP A 383 -7.53 -2.92 9.75
C ASP A 383 -8.13 -3.07 8.35
N VAL A 384 -9.23 -2.37 8.09
CA VAL A 384 -9.89 -2.41 6.78
C VAL A 384 -9.63 -1.11 6.06
N LYS A 385 -8.93 -1.20 4.92
CA LYS A 385 -8.67 -0.07 4.03
C LYS A 385 -9.72 -0.02 2.94
N LEU A 386 -10.58 0.99 3.01
CA LEU A 386 -11.59 1.23 1.99
C LEU A 386 -10.99 1.98 0.80
N VAL A 387 -11.20 1.47 -0.39
CA VAL A 387 -10.73 2.06 -1.65
C VAL A 387 -11.92 2.57 -2.45
N GLN A 388 -11.91 3.88 -2.72
CA GLN A 388 -12.97 4.56 -3.46
C GLN A 388 -12.93 4.26 -4.97
N LEU A 389 -14.06 4.51 -5.62
CA LEU A 389 -14.27 4.27 -7.04
C LEU A 389 -13.24 4.97 -7.92
N VAL A 390 -12.93 4.32 -9.04
CA VAL A 390 -12.18 4.89 -10.16
C VAL A 390 -13.18 5.26 -11.26
N ARG A 391 -13.16 6.52 -11.67
CA ARG A 391 -13.87 6.99 -12.86
C ARG A 391 -12.89 6.99 -14.02
N LEU A 392 -13.15 6.17 -15.02
CA LEU A 392 -12.32 6.11 -16.23
C LEU A 392 -12.72 7.23 -17.17
N LEU A 393 -11.75 8.06 -17.54
CA LEU A 393 -11.93 9.17 -18.46
C LEU A 393 -11.03 9.01 -19.68
N ARG A 394 -11.37 9.68 -20.76
CA ARG A 394 -10.51 9.86 -21.95
C ARG A 394 -10.63 11.31 -22.42
N ALA A 395 -9.55 12.07 -22.30
CA ALA A 395 -9.52 13.50 -22.59
C ALA A 395 -10.63 14.30 -21.86
N GLY A 396 -10.85 13.98 -20.59
CA GLY A 396 -11.84 14.62 -19.72
C GLY A 396 -13.26 14.04 -19.81
N GLU A 397 -13.56 13.21 -20.82
CA GLU A 397 -14.88 12.63 -21.02
C GLU A 397 -14.99 11.23 -20.41
N PRO A 398 -16.11 10.87 -19.74
CA PRO A 398 -16.31 9.55 -19.16
C PRO A 398 -16.32 8.44 -20.24
N VAL A 399 -15.53 7.39 -20.02
CA VAL A 399 -15.59 6.17 -20.83
C VAL A 399 -16.84 5.39 -20.41
N LYS A 400 -17.73 5.14 -21.38
CA LYS A 400 -18.96 4.37 -21.13
C LYS A 400 -18.62 2.92 -20.79
N MET A 401 -19.12 2.45 -19.67
CA MET A 401 -19.02 1.06 -19.23
C MET A 401 -20.40 0.53 -18.87
N SER A 402 -20.76 -0.64 -19.39
CA SER A 402 -22.02 -1.31 -19.07
C SER A 402 -21.79 -2.79 -18.80
N LYS A 403 -21.74 -3.19 -17.51
CA LYS A 403 -21.65 -4.60 -17.12
C LYS A 403 -22.81 -5.45 -17.66
N ARG A 404 -24.03 -4.87 -17.78
CA ARG A 404 -25.22 -5.57 -18.31
C ARG A 404 -25.14 -5.83 -19.80
N ALA A 405 -24.49 -4.97 -20.56
CA ALA A 405 -24.27 -5.13 -22.00
C ALA A 405 -23.01 -5.97 -22.31
N GLY A 406 -22.22 -6.33 -21.32
CA GLY A 406 -20.92 -6.99 -21.52
C GLY A 406 -19.83 -6.02 -22.02
N GLU A 407 -20.10 -4.72 -22.03
CA GLU A 407 -19.18 -3.67 -22.47
C GLU A 407 -18.54 -3.02 -21.23
N PHE A 408 -17.38 -3.46 -20.85
CA PHE A 408 -16.55 -2.81 -19.82
C PHE A 408 -15.08 -2.85 -20.26
N VAL A 409 -14.36 -1.81 -19.89
CA VAL A 409 -12.92 -1.75 -20.13
C VAL A 409 -12.23 -2.63 -19.09
N THR A 410 -11.52 -3.65 -19.56
CA THR A 410 -10.76 -4.55 -18.71
C THR A 410 -9.53 -3.84 -18.13
N LEU A 411 -9.06 -4.30 -16.99
CA LEU A 411 -7.80 -3.81 -16.41
C LEU A 411 -6.63 -4.07 -17.36
N ARG A 412 -6.67 -5.20 -18.07
CA ARG A 412 -5.65 -5.57 -19.06
C ARG A 412 -5.57 -4.57 -20.20
N GLU A 413 -6.70 -4.18 -20.78
CA GLU A 413 -6.74 -3.17 -21.85
C GLU A 413 -6.15 -1.83 -21.39
N VAL A 414 -6.45 -1.41 -20.14
CA VAL A 414 -5.86 -0.19 -19.58
C VAL A 414 -4.34 -0.31 -19.45
N VAL A 415 -3.84 -1.43 -18.90
CA VAL A 415 -2.39 -1.66 -18.76
C VAL A 415 -1.69 -1.72 -20.11
N ASP A 416 -2.30 -2.35 -21.11
CA ASP A 416 -1.73 -2.46 -22.46
C ASP A 416 -1.72 -1.10 -23.18
N GLU A 417 -2.68 -0.21 -22.91
CA GLU A 417 -2.78 1.12 -23.51
C GLU A 417 -1.82 2.13 -22.89
N VAL A 418 -1.79 2.23 -21.54
CA VAL A 418 -1.07 3.32 -20.86
C VAL A 418 0.21 2.85 -20.16
N GLY A 419 0.43 1.57 -20.08
CA GLY A 419 1.58 0.96 -19.40
C GLY A 419 1.38 0.75 -17.89
N ARG A 420 2.07 -0.24 -17.36
CA ARG A 420 2.01 -0.66 -15.94
C ARG A 420 2.34 0.48 -14.98
N ASP A 421 3.41 1.21 -15.26
CA ASP A 421 3.94 2.22 -14.34
C ASP A 421 2.99 3.40 -14.19
N ALA A 422 2.36 3.85 -15.29
CA ALA A 422 1.34 4.89 -15.26
C ALA A 422 0.12 4.47 -14.44
N VAL A 423 -0.37 3.23 -14.66
CA VAL A 423 -1.49 2.68 -13.87
C VAL A 423 -1.14 2.65 -12.39
N ARG A 424 0.02 2.10 -12.02
CA ARG A 424 0.41 1.96 -10.61
C ARG A 424 0.60 3.31 -9.92
N PHE A 425 1.34 4.21 -10.52
CA PHE A 425 1.66 5.49 -9.90
C PHE A 425 0.41 6.37 -9.75
N ASP A 426 -0.39 6.51 -10.80
CA ASP A 426 -1.56 7.40 -10.79
C ASP A 426 -2.63 6.89 -9.81
N MET A 427 -2.84 5.56 -9.72
CA MET A 427 -3.76 4.97 -8.74
C MET A 427 -3.34 5.17 -7.30
N LEU A 428 -2.04 5.40 -7.04
CA LEU A 428 -1.48 5.72 -5.72
C LEU A 428 -1.32 7.22 -5.48
N TYR A 429 -1.28 8.05 -6.53
CA TYR A 429 -1.11 9.50 -6.41
C TYR A 429 -2.39 10.20 -5.95
N ARG A 430 -3.24 9.47 -5.24
CA ARG A 430 -4.43 9.96 -4.56
C ARG A 430 -4.76 9.07 -3.37
N LYS A 431 -5.17 9.69 -2.25
CA LYS A 431 -5.58 8.95 -1.05
C LYS A 431 -6.67 7.93 -1.39
N ASN A 432 -6.56 6.72 -0.85
CA ASN A 432 -7.46 5.59 -1.17
C ASN A 432 -8.95 5.87 -0.91
N ASP A 433 -9.28 6.68 0.09
CA ASP A 433 -10.65 7.05 0.48
C ASP A 433 -11.24 8.21 -0.35
N ALA A 434 -10.51 8.77 -1.30
CA ALA A 434 -10.98 9.78 -2.25
C ALA A 434 -11.27 9.16 -3.62
N VAL A 435 -12.32 9.63 -4.31
CA VAL A 435 -12.61 9.23 -5.70
C VAL A 435 -11.44 9.60 -6.61
N LEU A 436 -11.10 8.71 -7.53
CA LEU A 436 -10.02 8.89 -8.51
C LEU A 436 -10.61 9.06 -9.91
N ASP A 437 -10.24 10.13 -10.58
CA ASP A 437 -10.42 10.33 -12.02
C ASP A 437 -9.18 9.84 -12.75
N PHE A 438 -9.27 8.69 -13.42
CA PHE A 438 -8.18 8.12 -14.19
C PHE A 438 -8.40 8.43 -15.66
N ASP A 439 -7.66 9.41 -16.19
CA ASP A 439 -7.77 9.85 -17.58
C ASP A 439 -6.68 9.23 -18.44
N LEU A 440 -7.08 8.31 -19.33
CA LEU A 440 -6.19 7.56 -20.22
C LEU A 440 -5.29 8.46 -21.09
N ALA A 441 -5.77 9.64 -21.47
CA ALA A 441 -4.97 10.56 -22.28
C ALA A 441 -3.92 11.30 -21.42
N LYS A 442 -4.28 11.68 -20.18
CA LYS A 442 -3.39 12.45 -19.31
C LYS A 442 -2.24 11.63 -18.75
N VAL A 443 -2.49 10.37 -18.38
CA VAL A 443 -1.48 9.52 -17.71
C VAL A 443 -0.34 9.10 -18.64
N ILE A 444 -0.44 9.34 -19.94
CA ILE A 444 0.64 9.10 -20.92
C ILE A 444 1.32 10.39 -21.42
N GLU A 445 0.89 11.56 -20.96
CA GLU A 445 1.49 12.83 -21.36
C GLU A 445 2.93 12.97 -20.88
N HIS A 446 3.81 13.48 -21.74
CA HIS A 446 5.20 13.80 -21.40
C HIS A 446 5.29 15.22 -20.83
N SER A 447 4.61 15.47 -19.73
CA SER A 447 4.52 16.80 -19.11
C SER A 447 4.71 16.74 -17.59
N ARG A 448 4.93 17.91 -16.98
CA ARG A 448 4.99 18.07 -15.52
C ARG A 448 3.67 17.64 -14.84
N GLU A 449 2.56 17.72 -15.55
CA GLU A 449 1.23 17.42 -15.03
C GLU A 449 0.96 15.92 -14.94
N ASN A 450 1.81 15.10 -15.57
CA ASN A 450 1.83 13.67 -15.41
C ASN A 450 2.85 13.29 -14.31
N PRO A 451 2.40 12.93 -13.10
CA PRO A 451 3.30 12.77 -11.96
C PRO A 451 4.27 11.60 -12.10
N VAL A 452 3.87 10.48 -12.72
CA VAL A 452 4.80 9.35 -12.94
C VAL A 452 5.91 9.73 -13.91
N PHE A 453 5.56 10.38 -15.02
CA PHE A 453 6.55 10.87 -15.99
C PHE A 453 7.53 11.82 -15.31
N TYR A 454 7.04 12.76 -14.51
CA TYR A 454 7.87 13.79 -13.87
C TYR A 454 8.88 13.18 -12.88
N VAL A 455 8.47 12.19 -12.11
CA VAL A 455 9.35 11.46 -11.17
C VAL A 455 10.37 10.61 -11.91
N GLN A 456 9.93 9.82 -12.89
CA GLN A 456 10.82 8.97 -13.70
C GLN A 456 11.82 9.82 -14.50
N TYR A 457 11.38 10.96 -15.02
CA TYR A 457 12.26 11.90 -15.70
C TYR A 457 13.31 12.50 -14.77
N GLY A 458 12.98 12.70 -13.47
CA GLY A 458 13.96 13.07 -12.44
C GLY A 458 15.08 12.04 -12.33
N HIS A 459 14.73 10.76 -12.25
CA HIS A 459 15.72 9.67 -12.21
C HIS A 459 16.57 9.62 -13.49
N ALA A 460 15.95 9.60 -14.67
CA ALA A 460 16.63 9.54 -15.95
C ALA A 460 17.56 10.76 -16.19
N ARG A 461 17.11 11.95 -15.75
CA ARG A 461 17.92 13.18 -15.77
C ARG A 461 19.16 13.03 -14.90
N GLY A 462 19.03 12.55 -13.67
CA GLY A 462 20.18 12.26 -12.79
C GLY A 462 21.17 11.29 -13.44
N GLN A 463 20.69 10.22 -14.07
CA GLN A 463 21.54 9.29 -14.82
C GLN A 463 22.25 9.98 -16.00
N SER A 464 21.62 10.96 -16.64
CA SER A 464 22.25 11.71 -17.73
C SER A 464 23.41 12.60 -17.24
N VAL A 465 23.32 13.10 -15.99
CA VAL A 465 24.44 13.86 -15.38
C VAL A 465 25.69 13.00 -15.33
N PHE A 466 25.58 11.74 -14.92
CA PHE A 466 26.73 10.82 -14.86
C PHE A 466 27.31 10.49 -16.23
N ARG A 467 26.48 10.35 -17.24
CA ARG A 467 26.96 10.17 -18.62
C ARG A 467 27.81 11.37 -19.07
N ASN A 468 27.34 12.59 -18.77
CA ASN A 468 28.03 13.82 -19.12
C ASN A 468 29.28 14.06 -18.28
N ALA A 469 29.25 13.68 -16.98
CA ALA A 469 30.36 13.90 -16.05
C ALA A 469 31.62 13.09 -16.43
N ARG A 470 31.50 12.02 -17.17
CA ARG A 470 32.66 11.20 -17.62
C ARG A 470 33.65 11.99 -18.49
N GLY A 471 33.18 13.06 -19.16
CA GLY A 471 34.06 13.94 -19.91
C GLY A 471 35.04 14.70 -19.01
N GLU A 472 34.58 15.17 -17.83
CA GLU A 472 35.38 15.92 -16.85
C GLU A 472 36.02 15.01 -15.79
N MET A 473 35.43 13.81 -15.55
CA MET A 473 35.88 12.82 -14.57
C MET A 473 35.95 11.44 -15.21
N PRO A 474 36.96 11.15 -16.03
CA PRO A 474 37.09 9.86 -16.75
C PRO A 474 37.25 8.64 -15.83
N ASP A 475 37.69 8.85 -14.60
CA ASP A 475 37.84 7.84 -13.55
C ASP A 475 36.56 7.57 -12.75
N LEU A 476 35.46 8.29 -13.04
CA LEU A 476 34.16 8.06 -12.39
C LEU A 476 33.61 6.70 -12.83
N PRO A 477 33.39 5.75 -11.88
CA PRO A 477 32.93 4.42 -12.23
C PRO A 477 31.57 4.42 -12.93
N ALA A 478 31.40 3.51 -13.89
CA ALA A 478 30.12 3.32 -14.58
C ALA A 478 29.14 2.48 -13.75
N ASP A 479 29.65 1.51 -13.01
CA ASP A 479 28.87 0.67 -12.12
C ASP A 479 28.28 1.51 -10.96
N PRO A 480 26.96 1.43 -10.67
CA PRO A 480 26.33 2.25 -9.65
C PRO A 480 26.93 2.06 -8.23
N SER A 481 27.24 0.83 -7.84
CA SER A 481 27.80 0.55 -6.52
C SER A 481 29.23 1.06 -6.38
N ALA A 482 30.06 0.86 -7.40
CA ALA A 482 31.42 1.41 -7.44
C ALA A 482 31.39 2.94 -7.50
N ARG A 483 30.43 3.55 -8.21
CA ARG A 483 30.23 5.00 -8.29
C ARG A 483 29.83 5.57 -6.94
N ALA A 484 28.87 4.98 -6.24
CA ALA A 484 28.47 5.41 -4.90
C ALA A 484 29.66 5.33 -3.92
N ALA A 485 30.44 4.24 -3.94
CA ALA A 485 31.66 4.10 -3.11
C ALA A 485 32.75 5.12 -3.43
N TYR A 486 32.90 5.50 -4.71
CA TYR A 486 33.79 6.57 -5.15
C TYR A 486 33.32 7.94 -4.61
N LEU A 487 32.04 8.25 -4.80
CA LEU A 487 31.42 9.51 -4.41
C LEU A 487 31.27 9.67 -2.89
N HIS A 488 31.22 8.57 -2.14
CA HIS A 488 31.24 8.61 -0.67
C HIS A 488 32.47 9.36 -0.10
N LYS A 489 33.58 9.43 -0.83
CA LYS A 489 34.81 10.11 -0.45
C LYS A 489 34.83 11.58 -0.89
N ALA A 490 33.81 12.08 -1.56
CA ALA A 490 33.75 13.45 -2.05
C ALA A 490 33.72 14.48 -0.90
N PRO A 491 34.21 15.69 -1.13
CA PRO A 491 34.21 16.79 -0.14
C PRO A 491 32.82 17.41 -0.02
N LEU A 492 31.90 16.71 0.68
CA LEU A 492 30.47 17.04 0.75
C LEU A 492 30.20 18.40 1.46
N GLU A 493 31.16 18.94 2.20
CA GLU A 493 31.12 20.29 2.80
C GLU A 493 31.03 21.41 1.76
N LYS A 494 31.28 21.10 0.49
CA LYS A 494 31.09 22.03 -0.64
C LYS A 494 29.64 22.20 -1.05
N LEU A 495 28.73 21.32 -0.57
CA LEU A 495 27.29 21.43 -0.76
C LEU A 495 26.72 22.46 0.22
N ASN A 496 26.74 23.72 -0.14
CA ASN A 496 26.38 24.85 0.74
C ASN A 496 25.36 25.83 0.12
N ASP A 497 24.97 25.65 -1.15
CA ASP A 497 23.86 26.39 -1.73
C ASP A 497 22.55 26.00 -1.06
N THR A 498 21.64 26.96 -0.93
CA THR A 498 20.35 26.74 -0.27
C THR A 498 19.52 25.65 -0.94
N GLY A 499 19.59 25.52 -2.26
CA GLY A 499 18.91 24.44 -3.01
C GLY A 499 19.56 23.08 -2.80
N GLU A 500 20.90 23.02 -2.69
CA GLU A 500 21.62 21.79 -2.37
C GLU A 500 21.26 21.28 -0.95
N VAL A 501 21.25 22.20 0.02
CA VAL A 501 20.85 21.87 1.41
C VAL A 501 19.39 21.46 1.50
N SER A 502 18.49 22.09 0.72
CA SER A 502 17.08 21.67 0.64
C SER A 502 16.95 20.24 0.15
N LEU A 503 17.66 19.87 -0.92
CA LEU A 503 17.68 18.50 -1.45
C LEU A 503 18.24 17.50 -0.43
N LEU A 504 19.29 17.86 0.32
CA LEU A 504 19.82 17.01 1.40
C LEU A 504 18.79 16.78 2.51
N ARG A 505 18.00 17.80 2.88
CA ARG A 505 16.91 17.68 3.85
C ARG A 505 15.81 16.73 3.34
N GLN A 506 15.43 16.86 2.08
CA GLN A 506 14.45 15.96 1.45
C GLN A 506 14.94 14.50 1.47
N ILE A 507 16.20 14.25 1.11
CA ILE A 507 16.80 12.91 1.17
C ILE A 507 16.72 12.35 2.60
N ALA A 508 17.12 13.14 3.61
CA ALA A 508 17.14 12.74 5.01
C ALA A 508 15.75 12.45 5.58
N LEU A 509 14.69 12.98 4.98
CA LEU A 509 13.31 12.75 5.38
C LEU A 509 12.79 11.34 5.01
N PHE A 510 13.36 10.72 3.96
CA PHE A 510 12.83 9.48 3.37
C PHE A 510 12.63 8.35 4.39
N PRO A 511 13.58 7.99 5.27
CA PRO A 511 13.37 6.87 6.21
C PRO A 511 12.20 7.10 7.17
N ARG A 512 12.10 8.31 7.72
CA ARG A 512 10.99 8.68 8.59
C ARG A 512 9.64 8.63 7.87
N LEU A 513 9.61 9.09 6.62
CA LEU A 513 8.40 9.06 5.79
C LEU A 513 7.96 7.62 5.53
N VAL A 514 8.89 6.73 5.21
CA VAL A 514 8.63 5.29 5.00
C VAL A 514 8.01 4.67 6.24
N GLU A 515 8.60 4.90 7.43
CA GLU A 515 8.04 4.39 8.69
C GLU A 515 6.66 4.98 9.00
N ALA A 516 6.47 6.29 8.80
CA ALA A 516 5.19 6.95 9.03
C ALA A 516 4.10 6.47 8.05
N ALA A 517 4.45 6.22 6.78
CA ALA A 517 3.55 5.68 5.79
C ALA A 517 3.16 4.24 6.12
N ALA A 518 4.11 3.41 6.58
CA ALA A 518 3.86 2.04 7.00
C ALA A 518 2.96 1.99 8.24
N ALA A 519 3.25 2.79 9.28
CA ALA A 519 2.46 2.85 10.50
C ALA A 519 1.00 3.32 10.26
N ALA A 520 0.79 4.20 9.27
CA ALA A 520 -0.54 4.69 8.90
C ALA A 520 -1.24 3.81 7.85
N HIS A 521 -0.53 2.85 7.24
CA HIS A 521 -0.96 2.08 6.08
C HIS A 521 -1.36 3.00 4.89
N GLU A 522 -0.52 4.00 4.60
CA GLU A 522 -0.79 5.04 3.61
C GLU A 522 0.32 5.13 2.54
N PRO A 523 0.41 4.16 1.61
CA PRO A 523 1.46 4.13 0.58
C PRO A 523 1.47 5.35 -0.35
N HIS A 524 0.35 6.07 -0.49
CA HIS A 524 0.27 7.30 -1.29
C HIS A 524 1.23 8.40 -0.82
N ARG A 525 1.64 8.39 0.46
CA ARG A 525 2.63 9.35 0.98
C ARG A 525 3.97 9.24 0.28
N ILE A 526 4.36 8.04 -0.12
CA ILE A 526 5.59 7.81 -0.91
C ILE A 526 5.47 8.47 -2.27
N ALA A 527 4.33 8.32 -2.97
CA ALA A 527 4.11 8.91 -4.28
C ALA A 527 4.20 10.46 -4.24
N PHE A 528 3.58 11.09 -3.24
CA PHE A 528 3.67 12.55 -3.05
C PHE A 528 5.10 13.01 -2.78
N TYR A 529 5.80 12.33 -1.88
CA TYR A 529 7.19 12.65 -1.56
C TYR A 529 8.12 12.54 -2.78
N LEU A 530 7.96 11.50 -3.59
CA LEU A 530 8.78 11.34 -4.81
C LEU A 530 8.55 12.49 -5.80
N TYR A 531 7.30 12.93 -5.95
CA TYR A 531 6.99 14.09 -6.78
C TYR A 531 7.62 15.38 -6.24
N GLU A 532 7.58 15.61 -4.93
CA GLU A 532 8.22 16.76 -4.28
C GLU A 532 9.74 16.74 -4.46
N LEU A 533 10.40 15.60 -4.20
CA LEU A 533 11.84 15.44 -4.39
C LEU A 533 12.23 15.69 -5.85
N ALA A 534 11.49 15.11 -6.81
CA ALA A 534 11.73 15.36 -8.23
C ALA A 534 11.54 16.83 -8.60
N SER A 535 10.51 17.49 -8.05
CA SER A 535 10.24 18.92 -8.27
C SER A 535 11.39 19.80 -7.80
N GLU A 536 11.92 19.57 -6.60
CA GLU A 536 13.07 20.32 -6.08
C GLU A 536 14.33 20.05 -6.91
N PHE A 537 14.56 18.81 -7.30
CA PHE A 537 15.69 18.47 -8.16
C PHE A 537 15.62 19.18 -9.52
N HIS A 538 14.45 19.18 -10.15
CA HIS A 538 14.23 19.89 -11.43
C HIS A 538 14.37 21.40 -11.27
N ALA A 539 13.91 21.97 -10.16
CA ALA A 539 14.07 23.40 -9.88
C ALA A 539 15.54 23.77 -9.70
N HIS A 540 16.32 22.98 -8.96
CA HIS A 540 17.75 23.19 -8.80
C HIS A 540 18.52 23.05 -10.11
N TRP A 541 18.16 22.04 -10.95
CA TRP A 541 18.68 21.90 -12.30
C TRP A 541 18.47 23.16 -13.14
N THR A 542 17.26 23.73 -13.12
CA THR A 542 16.90 24.91 -13.89
C THR A 542 17.72 26.12 -13.43
N LYS A 543 17.91 26.30 -12.11
CA LYS A 543 18.82 27.35 -11.57
C LYS A 543 20.24 27.24 -12.13
N GLY A 544 20.78 26.02 -12.31
CA GLY A 544 22.09 25.79 -12.90
C GLY A 544 22.20 26.21 -14.38
N ASN A 545 21.09 26.33 -15.12
CA ASN A 545 21.11 26.89 -16.46
C ASN A 545 21.35 28.40 -16.44
N ASP A 546 20.72 29.09 -15.48
CA ASP A 546 20.84 30.57 -15.34
C ASP A 546 22.09 30.99 -14.59
N LEU A 547 22.53 30.17 -13.61
CA LEU A 547 23.67 30.39 -12.75
C LEU A 547 24.71 29.28 -12.94
N PRO A 548 25.71 29.45 -13.84
CA PRO A 548 26.68 28.41 -14.17
C PRO A 548 27.43 27.81 -12.99
N ASN A 549 27.63 28.59 -11.93
CA ASN A 549 28.25 28.14 -10.68
C ASN A 549 27.39 27.13 -9.89
N LEU A 550 26.12 26.97 -10.22
CA LEU A 550 25.20 25.98 -9.61
C LEU A 550 25.00 24.73 -10.46
N ARG A 551 25.67 24.59 -11.60
CA ARG A 551 25.64 23.38 -12.41
C ARG A 551 26.22 22.21 -11.64
N PHE A 552 25.70 21.00 -11.88
CA PHE A 552 26.21 19.78 -11.24
C PHE A 552 27.64 19.44 -11.71
N ILE A 553 28.02 19.85 -12.90
CA ILE A 553 29.36 19.68 -13.46
C ILE A 553 29.96 21.07 -13.64
N ILE A 554 31.03 21.37 -12.91
CA ILE A 554 31.78 22.62 -12.98
C ILE A 554 33.12 22.34 -13.63
N GLN A 555 33.36 22.98 -14.76
CA GLN A 555 34.61 22.86 -15.49
C GLN A 555 35.80 23.35 -14.60
N ASN A 556 36.85 22.55 -14.53
CA ASN A 556 38.04 22.79 -13.72
C ASN A 556 37.82 22.86 -12.18
N ASP A 557 36.64 22.49 -11.68
CA ASP A 557 36.42 22.32 -10.23
C ASP A 557 35.90 20.90 -9.96
N ARG A 558 36.85 19.98 -9.89
CA ARG A 558 36.59 18.56 -9.69
C ARG A 558 35.98 18.25 -8.32
N GLU A 559 36.37 19.00 -7.29
CA GLU A 559 35.90 18.75 -5.93
C GLU A 559 34.43 19.13 -5.77
N THR A 560 34.02 20.30 -6.25
CA THR A 560 32.61 20.72 -6.25
C THR A 560 31.79 19.81 -7.14
N THR A 561 32.31 19.43 -8.32
CA THR A 561 31.65 18.46 -9.20
C THR A 561 31.43 17.11 -8.49
N ALA A 562 32.45 16.56 -7.81
CA ALA A 562 32.33 15.30 -7.09
C ALA A 562 31.28 15.37 -5.95
N ALA A 563 31.25 16.47 -5.19
CA ALA A 563 30.27 16.69 -4.13
C ALA A 563 28.83 16.74 -4.71
N ARG A 564 28.62 17.46 -5.83
CA ARG A 564 27.31 17.54 -6.50
C ARG A 564 26.89 16.24 -7.16
N LEU A 565 27.82 15.48 -7.71
CA LEU A 565 27.55 14.13 -8.21
C LEU A 565 27.13 13.18 -7.07
N ALA A 566 27.71 13.31 -5.89
CA ALA A 566 27.27 12.57 -4.71
C ALA A 566 25.81 12.90 -4.33
N LEU A 567 25.44 14.20 -4.39
CA LEU A 567 24.05 14.64 -4.17
C LEU A 567 23.09 14.03 -5.22
N VAL A 568 23.48 14.07 -6.50
CA VAL A 568 22.69 13.46 -7.59
C VAL A 568 22.53 11.94 -7.38
N GLU A 569 23.60 11.24 -6.97
CA GLU A 569 23.53 9.81 -6.64
C GLU A 569 22.55 9.52 -5.52
N GLY A 570 22.57 10.34 -4.45
CA GLY A 570 21.59 10.26 -3.37
C GLY A 570 20.16 10.44 -3.87
N ILE A 571 19.89 11.44 -4.70
CA ILE A 571 18.56 11.74 -5.25
C ILE A 571 18.05 10.57 -6.09
N ILE A 572 18.84 10.07 -7.06
CA ILE A 572 18.38 8.96 -7.93
C ILE A 572 18.22 7.64 -7.15
N THR A 573 19.02 7.42 -6.12
CA THR A 573 18.87 6.28 -5.22
C THR A 573 17.53 6.32 -4.50
N ILE A 574 17.16 7.47 -3.94
CA ILE A 574 15.87 7.64 -3.24
C ILE A 574 14.69 7.53 -4.22
N LEU A 575 14.77 8.18 -5.39
CA LEU A 575 13.73 8.08 -6.42
C LEU A 575 13.52 6.61 -6.83
N ALA A 576 14.60 5.87 -7.10
CA ALA A 576 14.53 4.47 -7.49
C ALA A 576 14.01 3.56 -6.36
N SER A 577 14.41 3.82 -5.10
CA SER A 577 13.93 3.07 -3.94
C SER A 577 12.44 3.30 -3.70
N GLY A 578 12.01 4.55 -3.70
CA GLY A 578 10.59 4.89 -3.51
C GLY A 578 9.69 4.40 -4.66
N LEU A 579 10.14 4.51 -5.92
CA LEU A 579 9.43 3.93 -7.07
C LEU A 579 9.29 2.40 -6.94
N ALA A 580 10.33 1.71 -6.49
CA ALA A 580 10.28 0.27 -6.25
C ALA A 580 9.27 -0.12 -5.16
N LEU A 581 9.13 0.66 -4.08
CA LEU A 581 8.07 0.47 -3.06
C LEU A 581 6.67 0.54 -3.68
N LEU A 582 6.48 1.42 -4.64
CA LEU A 582 5.22 1.55 -5.38
C LEU A 582 5.06 0.50 -6.50
N GLY A 583 6.09 -0.32 -6.77
CA GLY A 583 6.13 -1.29 -7.85
C GLY A 583 6.22 -0.65 -9.24
N VAL A 584 6.83 0.55 -9.31
CA VAL A 584 7.05 1.36 -10.51
C VAL A 584 8.53 1.31 -10.88
N SER A 585 8.84 1.30 -12.17
CA SER A 585 10.22 1.28 -12.66
C SER A 585 10.90 2.64 -12.53
N ALA A 586 12.23 2.63 -12.43
CA ALA A 586 13.08 3.82 -12.47
C ALA A 586 13.98 3.73 -13.73
N PRO A 587 13.53 4.22 -14.89
CA PRO A 587 14.29 4.11 -16.13
C PRO A 587 15.53 4.99 -16.10
N ASP A 588 16.65 4.48 -16.65
CA ASP A 588 17.90 5.24 -16.78
C ASP A 588 17.85 6.24 -17.94
N GLU A 589 16.95 6.02 -18.89
CA GLU A 589 16.72 6.89 -20.05
C GLU A 589 15.24 6.97 -20.35
N MET A 590 14.79 8.15 -20.73
CA MET A 590 13.44 8.39 -21.24
C MET A 590 13.59 9.08 -22.62
N ARG A 591 12.95 8.50 -23.64
CA ARG A 591 13.00 8.99 -25.03
C ARG A 591 11.68 9.65 -25.40
#